data_b6970e881f85b45ec1b5e119576f8a7e
#
_entry.id   b6970e881f85b45ec1b5e119576f8a7e
#
_cell.length_a   1.000
_cell.length_b   1.000
_cell.length_c   1.000
_cell.angle_alpha   90.00
_cell.angle_beta   90.00
_cell.angle_gamma   90.00
#
_symmetry.space_group_name_H-M   'P 1'
#
loop_
_entity.id
_entity.type
_entity.pdbx_description
1 polymer ?
#
loop_
_entity_poly.entity_id
_entity_poly.type
_entity_poly.pdbx_seq_one_letter_code
_entity_poly.pdbx_strand_id
1 'polypeptide(L)'
;MIRDRLLPLAGLAVLASSFALAGCNQTSSPATPVASAAASVQMPAGAGCTARIGRFRAVIENENQVGQVSPSVYRQVDAEVSRAEAACAAGRDAEAERMLAATKARHGYPA
;
A
#
# COMPACT_ATOMS: atom_id res chain seq x y z
N MET A 1 16.06 -46.40 39.92
CA MET A 1 15.74 -47.67 39.23
C MET A 1 15.57 -47.35 37.76
N ILE A 2 16.54 -47.66 37.08
CA ILE A 2 16.90 -47.90 35.68
C ILE A 2 15.84 -48.73 34.97
N ARG A 3 15.44 -48.33 33.82
CA ARG A 3 14.99 -49.12 32.64
C ARG A 3 14.82 -48.16 31.48
N ASP A 4 15.86 -47.95 30.70
CA ASP A 4 16.28 -48.71 29.52
C ASP A 4 15.14 -49.33 28.73
N ARG A 5 14.89 -48.77 27.59
CA ARG A 5 14.55 -49.44 26.31
C ARG A 5 14.84 -48.46 25.19
N LEU A 6 16.08 -48.50 24.64
CA LEU A 6 16.45 -49.21 23.44
C LEU A 6 15.53 -48.98 22.24
N LEU A 7 16.16 -48.25 21.27
CA LEU A 7 15.79 -48.11 19.87
C LEU A 7 15.35 -49.42 19.18
N PRO A 8 14.65 -49.28 18.05
CA PRO A 8 15.43 -49.49 16.83
C PRO A 8 15.22 -48.45 15.72
N LEU A 9 16.32 -48.24 15.05
CA LEU A 9 16.47 -47.73 13.70
C LEU A 9 15.53 -48.46 12.70
N ALA A 10 14.91 -47.72 11.82
CA ALA A 10 14.87 -48.03 10.37
C ALA A 10 13.86 -47.10 9.68
N GLY A 11 14.26 -46.51 8.60
CA GLY A 11 13.32 -45.85 7.70
C GLY A 11 13.87 -44.62 7.01
N LEU A 12 14.95 -44.85 6.25
CA LEU A 12 15.37 -43.95 5.18
C LEU A 12 14.22 -43.86 4.16
N ALA A 13 13.62 -42.69 4.01
CA ALA A 13 12.86 -42.36 2.82
C ALA A 13 13.20 -40.94 2.42
N VAL A 14 14.25 -40.84 1.62
CA VAL A 14 14.59 -39.63 0.86
C VAL A 14 13.55 -39.49 -0.25
N LEU A 15 12.53 -38.70 -0.03
CA LEU A 15 11.66 -38.20 -1.09
C LEU A 15 12.24 -36.90 -1.60
N ALA A 16 13.10 -37.02 -2.58
CA ALA A 16 13.52 -35.92 -3.42
C ALA A 16 12.30 -35.43 -4.23
N SER A 17 11.58 -34.49 -3.68
CA SER A 17 10.55 -33.75 -4.43
C SER A 17 11.25 -32.76 -5.33
N SER A 18 11.51 -33.18 -6.55
CA SER A 18 11.91 -32.30 -7.65
C SER A 18 10.75 -31.37 -7.97
N PHE A 19 10.77 -30.16 -7.43
CA PHE A 19 9.93 -29.08 -7.93
C PHE A 19 10.45 -28.69 -9.30
N ALA A 20 9.87 -29.28 -10.33
CA ALA A 20 9.97 -28.75 -11.68
C ALA A 20 9.31 -27.37 -11.66
N LEU A 21 10.12 -26.32 -11.65
CA LEU A 21 9.70 -24.98 -12.04
C LEU A 21 9.26 -25.09 -13.51
N ALA A 22 7.97 -25.33 -13.70
CA ALA A 22 7.36 -25.11 -14.99
C ALA A 22 7.45 -23.61 -15.25
N GLY A 23 8.50 -23.20 -15.95
CA GLY A 23 8.63 -21.87 -16.49
C GLY A 23 7.36 -21.57 -17.27
N CYS A 24 6.62 -20.55 -16.84
CA CYS A 24 5.60 -19.96 -17.68
C CYS A 24 6.28 -19.46 -18.94
N ASN A 25 6.28 -20.32 -19.96
CA ASN A 25 6.64 -19.92 -21.30
C ASN A 25 5.51 -19.01 -21.79
N GLN A 26 5.66 -17.71 -21.52
CA GLN A 26 4.82 -16.71 -22.13
C GLN A 26 5.21 -16.66 -23.59
N THR A 27 4.55 -17.49 -24.39
CA THR A 27 4.54 -17.30 -25.85
C THR A 27 4.00 -15.89 -26.08
N SER A 28 4.90 -15.01 -26.46
CA SER A 28 4.59 -13.66 -26.91
C SER A 28 3.73 -13.75 -28.17
N SER A 29 2.42 -13.83 -27.98
CA SER A 29 1.51 -13.40 -29.04
C SER A 29 1.79 -11.91 -29.25
N PRO A 30 1.87 -11.43 -30.48
CA PRO A 30 1.93 -10.00 -30.74
C PRO A 30 0.58 -9.40 -30.30
N ALA A 31 0.49 -9.09 -29.01
CA ALA A 31 -0.60 -8.29 -28.50
C ALA A 31 -0.41 -6.91 -29.11
N THR A 32 -1.36 -6.50 -29.95
CA THR A 32 -1.59 -5.08 -30.19
C THR A 32 -1.44 -4.36 -28.83
N PRO A 33 -0.63 -3.28 -28.76
CA PRO A 33 -0.55 -2.53 -27.53
C PRO A 33 -1.91 -1.92 -27.26
N VAL A 34 -2.74 -2.61 -26.51
CA VAL A 34 -3.77 -1.95 -25.73
C VAL A 34 -2.95 -1.13 -24.75
N ALA A 35 -2.80 0.15 -25.06
CA ALA A 35 -2.32 1.12 -24.11
C ALA A 35 -3.23 0.99 -22.89
N SER A 36 -2.82 0.18 -21.93
CA SER A 36 -3.27 0.31 -20.57
C SER A 36 -2.82 1.71 -20.18
N ALA A 37 -3.71 2.67 -20.36
CA ALA A 37 -3.62 3.94 -19.70
C ALA A 37 -3.72 3.59 -18.19
N ALA A 38 -2.60 3.17 -17.61
CA ALA A 38 -2.41 3.31 -16.19
C ALA A 38 -2.63 4.80 -15.96
N ALA A 39 -3.76 5.15 -15.38
CA ALA A 39 -4.05 6.51 -15.01
C ALA A 39 -2.91 6.93 -14.09
N SER A 40 -1.94 7.65 -14.64
CA SER A 40 -0.83 8.17 -13.88
C SER A 40 -1.43 9.17 -12.89
N VAL A 41 -1.42 8.79 -11.61
CA VAL A 41 -1.81 9.70 -10.55
C VAL A 41 -0.86 10.88 -10.62
N GLN A 42 -1.36 12.02 -11.11
CA GLN A 42 -0.57 13.24 -11.16
C GLN A 42 -0.42 13.76 -9.74
N MET A 43 0.80 13.64 -9.22
CA MET A 43 1.15 14.16 -7.91
C MET A 43 1.42 15.67 -8.00
N PRO A 44 0.75 16.51 -7.20
CA PRO A 44 1.05 17.94 -7.16
C PRO A 44 2.52 18.21 -6.86
N ALA A 45 3.14 19.05 -7.67
CA ALA A 45 4.51 19.48 -7.47
C ALA A 45 4.57 20.65 -6.47
N GLY A 46 5.71 20.81 -5.80
CA GLY A 46 5.95 21.92 -4.91
C GLY A 46 6.19 21.52 -3.44
N ALA A 47 6.45 22.52 -2.60
CA ALA A 47 6.86 22.31 -1.20
C ALA A 47 5.85 22.84 -0.16
N GLY A 48 4.95 23.74 -0.46
CA GLY A 48 4.01 24.32 0.49
C GLY A 48 2.94 23.36 1.01
N CYS A 49 2.13 23.83 1.99
CA CYS A 49 1.06 23.02 2.57
C CYS A 49 0.06 22.53 1.51
N THR A 50 -0.27 23.35 0.52
CA THR A 50 -1.14 22.97 -0.60
C THR A 50 -0.62 21.75 -1.36
N ALA A 51 0.68 21.74 -1.70
CA ALA A 51 1.28 20.65 -2.43
C ALA A 51 1.38 19.37 -1.59
N ARG A 52 1.70 19.48 -0.30
CA ARG A 52 1.77 18.34 0.61
C ARG A 52 0.41 17.69 0.84
N ILE A 53 -0.61 18.50 1.09
CA ILE A 53 -1.98 18.03 1.27
C ILE A 53 -2.49 17.41 -0.04
N GLY A 54 -2.26 18.06 -1.17
CA GLY A 54 -2.68 17.55 -2.48
C GLY A 54 -2.05 16.19 -2.83
N ARG A 55 -0.77 15.98 -2.50
CA ARG A 55 -0.13 14.67 -2.67
C ARG A 55 -0.80 13.59 -1.82
N PHE A 56 -1.08 13.90 -0.57
CA PHE A 56 -1.75 12.94 0.30
C PHE A 56 -3.18 12.63 -0.18
N ARG A 57 -3.91 13.66 -0.61
CA ARG A 57 -5.25 13.48 -1.21
C ARG A 57 -5.18 12.54 -2.43
N ALA A 58 -4.22 12.72 -3.31
CA ALA A 58 -4.05 11.85 -4.48
C ALA A 58 -3.79 10.37 -4.07
N VAL A 59 -3.06 10.14 -2.99
CA VAL A 59 -2.84 8.79 -2.45
C VAL A 59 -4.14 8.17 -1.97
N ILE A 60 -4.89 8.85 -1.11
CA ILE A 60 -6.12 8.28 -0.54
C ILE A 60 -7.23 8.10 -1.59
N GLU A 61 -7.29 8.95 -2.59
CA GLU A 61 -8.20 8.80 -3.74
C GLU A 61 -7.86 7.56 -4.55
N ASN A 62 -6.58 7.34 -4.85
CA ASN A 62 -6.13 6.14 -5.55
C ASN A 62 -6.44 4.88 -4.74
N GLU A 63 -6.16 4.85 -3.44
CA GLU A 63 -6.46 3.72 -2.57
C GLU A 63 -7.95 3.41 -2.50
N ASN A 64 -8.79 4.44 -2.50
CA ASN A 64 -10.25 4.28 -2.58
C ASN A 64 -10.68 3.68 -3.92
N GLN A 65 -10.10 4.14 -5.04
CA GLN A 65 -10.43 3.65 -6.37
C GLN A 65 -10.06 2.18 -6.56
N VAL A 66 -8.93 1.75 -6.00
CA VAL A 66 -8.47 0.36 -6.09
C VAL A 66 -9.00 -0.54 -4.96
N GLY A 67 -9.85 -0.02 -4.10
CA GLY A 67 -10.49 -0.77 -3.03
C GLY A 67 -9.58 -1.15 -1.85
N GLN A 68 -8.45 -0.45 -1.67
CA GLN A 68 -7.53 -0.68 -0.56
C GLN A 68 -8.00 -0.04 0.75
N VAL A 69 -8.83 0.97 0.68
CA VAL A 69 -9.43 1.62 1.84
C VAL A 69 -10.95 1.47 1.80
N SER A 70 -11.56 1.22 2.95
CA SER A 70 -13.02 1.12 3.00
C SER A 70 -13.67 2.49 2.78
N PRO A 71 -14.88 2.55 2.20
CA PRO A 71 -15.57 3.81 1.96
C PRO A 71 -15.80 4.66 3.22
N SER A 72 -15.96 4.02 4.37
CA SER A 72 -16.12 4.72 5.65
C SER A 72 -14.83 5.39 6.10
N VAL A 73 -13.70 4.69 5.99
CA VAL A 73 -12.38 5.24 6.31
C VAL A 73 -12.02 6.35 5.33
N TYR A 74 -12.25 6.14 4.02
CA TYR A 74 -12.02 7.16 3.02
C TYR A 74 -12.74 8.47 3.35
N ARG A 75 -14.05 8.43 3.64
CA ARG A 75 -14.82 9.63 4.00
C ARG A 75 -14.28 10.33 5.25
N GLN A 76 -13.79 9.57 6.22
CA GLN A 76 -13.22 10.13 7.44
C GLN A 76 -11.91 10.86 7.15
N VAL A 77 -11.00 10.22 6.41
CA VAL A 77 -9.73 10.83 5.98
C VAL A 77 -9.98 12.05 5.11
N ASP A 78 -10.90 11.97 4.15
CA ASP A 78 -11.26 13.08 3.25
C ASP A 78 -11.77 14.30 4.02
N ALA A 79 -12.63 14.10 5.01
CA ALA A 79 -13.11 15.19 5.88
C ALA A 79 -11.99 15.85 6.70
N GLU A 80 -11.02 15.07 7.17
CA GLU A 80 -9.86 15.59 7.90
C GLU A 80 -8.91 16.36 6.98
N VAL A 81 -8.64 15.83 5.79
CA VAL A 81 -7.82 16.48 4.76
C VAL A 81 -8.45 17.80 4.32
N SER A 82 -9.76 17.84 4.12
CA SER A 82 -10.48 19.06 3.75
C SER A 82 -10.34 20.16 4.80
N ARG A 83 -10.29 19.82 6.08
CA ARG A 83 -10.01 20.80 7.15
C ARG A 83 -8.59 21.33 7.07
N ALA A 84 -7.61 20.48 6.80
CA ALA A 84 -6.23 20.91 6.61
C ALA A 84 -6.10 21.83 5.37
N GLU A 85 -6.80 21.53 4.28
CA GLU A 85 -6.86 22.40 3.10
C GLU A 85 -7.42 23.78 3.43
N ALA A 86 -8.51 23.84 4.20
CA ALA A 86 -9.10 25.11 4.63
C ALA A 86 -8.13 25.94 5.49
N ALA A 87 -7.39 25.30 6.38
CA ALA A 87 -6.36 25.97 7.17
C ALA A 87 -5.22 26.51 6.29
N CYS A 88 -4.78 25.70 5.31
CA CYS A 88 -3.76 26.10 4.33
C CYS A 88 -4.24 27.28 3.48
N ALA A 89 -5.46 27.25 2.97
CA ALA A 89 -6.05 28.34 2.20
C ALA A 89 -6.21 29.64 3.00
N ALA A 90 -6.35 29.54 4.31
CA ALA A 90 -6.40 30.67 5.22
C ALA A 90 -5.00 31.21 5.62
N GLY A 91 -3.92 30.70 5.02
CA GLY A 91 -2.54 31.09 5.33
C GLY A 91 -2.01 30.53 6.66
N ARG A 92 -2.70 29.55 7.26
CA ARG A 92 -2.29 28.89 8.50
C ARG A 92 -1.48 27.62 8.22
N ASP A 93 -0.37 27.79 7.50
CA ASP A 93 0.41 26.67 6.95
C ASP A 93 0.90 25.69 8.02
N ALA A 94 1.46 26.18 9.12
CA ALA A 94 1.95 25.34 10.20
C ALA A 94 0.81 24.55 10.89
N GLU A 95 -0.39 25.12 10.98
CA GLU A 95 -1.57 24.42 11.48
C GLU A 95 -2.03 23.35 10.50
N ALA A 96 -2.12 23.68 9.22
CA ALA A 96 -2.48 22.74 8.16
C ALA A 96 -1.54 21.53 8.11
N GLU A 97 -0.25 21.76 8.23
CA GLU A 97 0.74 20.67 8.26
C GLU A 97 0.61 19.78 9.51
N ARG A 98 0.34 20.38 10.69
CA ARG A 98 0.06 19.59 11.89
C ARG A 98 -1.21 18.75 11.76
N MET A 99 -2.26 19.32 11.17
CA MET A 99 -3.50 18.59 10.89
C MET A 99 -3.27 17.42 9.94
N LEU A 100 -2.52 17.62 8.86
CA LEU A 100 -2.15 16.58 7.93
C LEU A 100 -1.35 15.48 8.61
N ALA A 101 -0.34 15.84 9.41
CA ALA A 101 0.48 14.88 10.14
C ALA A 101 -0.36 14.06 11.14
N ALA A 102 -1.28 14.70 11.84
CA ALA A 102 -2.20 14.02 12.77
C ALA A 102 -3.14 13.05 12.04
N THR A 103 -3.68 13.44 10.88
CA THR A 103 -4.50 12.56 10.03
C THR A 103 -3.70 11.34 9.57
N LYS A 104 -2.50 11.56 9.03
CA LYS A 104 -1.61 10.47 8.61
C LYS A 104 -1.33 9.50 9.75
N ALA A 105 -0.94 9.99 10.92
CA ALA A 105 -0.66 9.17 12.08
C ALA A 105 -1.87 8.35 12.55
N ARG A 106 -3.06 8.97 12.56
CA ARG A 106 -4.30 8.32 13.00
C ARG A 106 -4.71 7.16 12.09
N HIS A 107 -4.46 7.30 10.81
CA HIS A 107 -4.85 6.33 9.79
C HIS A 107 -3.69 5.42 9.33
N GLY A 108 -2.54 5.48 10.00
CA GLY A 108 -1.42 4.56 9.74
C GLY A 108 -0.58 4.89 8.50
N TYR A 109 -0.66 6.11 8.00
CA TYR A 109 0.21 6.57 6.91
C TYR A 109 1.57 7.02 7.44
N PRO A 110 2.64 6.79 6.68
CA PRO A 110 3.96 7.29 7.06
C PRO A 110 4.01 8.83 7.11
N ALA A 111 4.87 9.32 7.98
CA ALA A 111 5.08 10.75 8.18
C ALA A 111 5.58 11.45 6.90
#